data_7b69f395ad7b6269050f85642f6d997f
#
_entry.id   7b69f395ad7b6269050f85642f6d997f
#
_cell.length_a   1.000
_cell.length_b   1.000
_cell.length_c   1.000
_cell.angle_alpha   90.00
_cell.angle_beta   90.00
_cell.angle_gamma   90.00
#
_symmetry.space_group_name_H-M   'P 1'
#
loop_
_entity.id
_entity.type
_entity.pdbx_description
1 polymer ?
#
loop_
_entity_poly.entity_id
_entity_poly.type
_entity_poly.pdbx_seq_one_letter_code
_entity_poly.pdbx_strand_id
1 'polypeptide(L)'
;MSALRVRVPASSANLGPGFDALGMALSLHLEMGIDDGSALPEFAKVIDDSHPSLAAFRHAGGTGDVWVRSVIPMGRGLGFSGAARVAGVVLGHAQRSGKESLIADRRELLRLSTELEGHPDNVGASLVGGVTASAGGEVVKLPLGFDPAFIAWVPETQTSTEKSRTAIASSIPLTDVVFNIGHTALLMAAFAAGDIAVLREATKDRMHQDVRFAASPNSHDAFKAALATDAWCAWLSGSGPTVGVLCAKADAARIAGLLPKSGASPIL
;
A
#
# COMPACT_ATOMS: atom_id res chain seq x y z
N MET A 1 -23.50 -15.06 -18.42
CA MET A 1 -23.08 -14.60 -17.07
C MET A 1 -21.95 -13.63 -17.26
N SER A 2 -21.89 -12.50 -16.53
CA SER A 2 -20.76 -11.57 -16.63
C SER A 2 -19.49 -12.29 -16.15
N ALA A 3 -18.39 -12.18 -16.91
CA ALA A 3 -17.10 -12.77 -16.56
C ALA A 3 -16.66 -12.35 -15.15
N LEU A 4 -16.08 -13.27 -14.41
CA LEU A 4 -15.60 -13.01 -13.06
C LEU A 4 -14.44 -11.99 -13.10
N ARG A 5 -14.54 -10.92 -12.30
CA ARG A 5 -13.53 -9.89 -12.19
C ARG A 5 -13.39 -9.38 -10.76
N VAL A 6 -12.21 -8.90 -10.43
CA VAL A 6 -11.86 -8.29 -9.15
C VAL A 6 -11.26 -6.91 -9.36
N ARG A 7 -11.51 -6.00 -8.41
CA ARG A 7 -10.91 -4.66 -8.34
C ARG A 7 -10.24 -4.50 -6.99
N VAL A 8 -8.94 -4.24 -6.99
CA VAL A 8 -8.10 -4.20 -5.79
C VAL A 8 -7.42 -2.83 -5.67
N PRO A 9 -7.49 -2.17 -4.52
CA PRO A 9 -6.85 -0.88 -4.32
C PRO A 9 -5.33 -0.99 -4.20
N ALA A 10 -4.63 0.07 -4.63
CA ALA A 10 -3.27 0.38 -4.25
C ALA A 10 -3.17 0.56 -2.73
N SER A 11 -1.95 0.60 -2.21
CA SER A 11 -1.73 0.80 -0.79
C SER A 11 -0.46 1.60 -0.49
N SER A 12 -0.50 2.36 0.60
CA SER A 12 0.66 2.92 1.27
C SER A 12 0.94 2.10 2.52
N ALA A 13 2.16 1.65 2.70
CA ALA A 13 2.56 0.77 3.79
C ALA A 13 3.45 1.48 4.81
N ASN A 14 3.61 0.87 5.98
CA ASN A 14 4.38 1.32 7.13
C ASN A 14 3.79 2.54 7.86
N LEU A 15 3.24 3.50 7.18
CA LEU A 15 2.64 4.74 7.72
C LEU A 15 3.54 5.47 8.75
N GLY A 16 4.86 5.44 8.51
CA GLY A 16 5.89 5.87 9.46
C GLY A 16 6.38 4.70 10.32
N PRO A 17 5.99 4.59 11.61
CA PRO A 17 6.61 3.65 12.56
C PRO A 17 6.10 2.21 12.46
N GLY A 18 5.01 1.96 11.71
CA GLY A 18 4.35 0.64 11.64
C GLY A 18 4.94 -0.30 10.60
N PHE A 19 6.25 -0.45 10.61
CA PHE A 19 7.01 -1.27 9.67
C PHE A 19 6.46 -2.70 9.58
N ASP A 20 6.16 -3.16 8.34
CA ASP A 20 5.59 -4.46 8.00
C ASP A 20 4.24 -4.79 8.69
N ALA A 21 3.61 -3.82 9.37
CA ALA A 21 2.38 -4.05 10.12
C ALA A 21 1.22 -3.16 9.66
N LEU A 22 1.49 -1.92 9.28
CA LEU A 22 0.44 -0.95 8.96
C LEU A 22 0.34 -0.69 7.46
N GLY A 23 -0.90 -0.64 6.96
CA GLY A 23 -1.20 -0.30 5.58
C GLY A 23 -2.43 0.59 5.45
N MET A 24 -2.47 1.37 4.38
CA MET A 24 -3.60 2.22 4.02
C MET A 24 -3.94 1.98 2.55
N ALA A 25 -5.19 1.60 2.26
CA ALA A 25 -5.69 1.47 0.90
C ALA A 25 -5.90 2.85 0.26
N LEU A 26 -5.58 2.95 -1.02
CA LEU A 26 -5.67 4.18 -1.81
C LEU A 26 -6.71 4.06 -2.93
N SER A 27 -7.14 5.18 -3.50
CA SER A 27 -8.15 5.22 -4.57
C SER A 27 -7.64 4.84 -5.97
N LEU A 28 -6.37 4.50 -6.13
CA LEU A 28 -5.83 3.89 -7.34
C LEU A 28 -6.12 2.39 -7.34
N HIS A 29 -6.45 1.80 -8.48
CA HIS A 29 -6.87 0.40 -8.51
C HIS A 29 -6.16 -0.40 -9.60
N LEU A 30 -6.00 -1.69 -9.32
CA LEU A 30 -5.76 -2.75 -10.28
C LEU A 30 -7.06 -3.52 -10.47
N GLU A 31 -7.41 -3.81 -11.71
CA GLU A 31 -8.51 -4.71 -12.06
C GLU A 31 -7.96 -5.93 -12.79
N MET A 32 -8.51 -7.08 -12.48
CA MET A 32 -8.16 -8.37 -13.06
C MET A 32 -9.44 -9.17 -13.35
N GLY A 33 -9.48 -9.86 -14.46
CA GLY A 33 -10.61 -10.72 -14.82
C GLY A 33 -10.19 -11.93 -15.64
N ILE A 34 -11.10 -12.90 -15.72
CA ILE A 34 -10.93 -14.07 -16.59
C ILE A 34 -11.06 -13.61 -18.04
N ASP A 35 -10.15 -14.07 -18.89
CA ASP A 35 -10.27 -13.94 -20.35
C ASP A 35 -11.17 -15.07 -20.85
N ASP A 36 -12.39 -14.74 -21.24
CA ASP A 36 -13.36 -15.65 -21.80
C ASP A 36 -13.49 -15.52 -23.33
N GLY A 37 -12.53 -14.85 -23.96
CA GLY A 37 -12.49 -14.58 -25.41
C GLY A 37 -13.41 -13.43 -25.84
N SER A 38 -14.05 -12.74 -24.91
CA SER A 38 -14.81 -11.53 -25.22
C SER A 38 -13.89 -10.31 -25.36
N ALA A 39 -14.44 -9.17 -25.83
CA ALA A 39 -13.67 -7.94 -25.92
C ALA A 39 -13.17 -7.50 -24.55
N LEU A 40 -11.86 -7.29 -24.44
CA LEU A 40 -11.23 -6.83 -23.21
C LEU A 40 -11.68 -5.40 -22.86
N PRO A 41 -11.75 -5.07 -21.57
CA PRO A 41 -11.93 -3.67 -21.15
C PRO A 41 -10.82 -2.77 -21.72
N GLU A 42 -11.15 -1.50 -21.91
CA GLU A 42 -10.18 -0.52 -22.41
C GLU A 42 -8.91 -0.49 -21.51
N PHE A 43 -7.73 -0.47 -22.14
CA PHE A 43 -6.41 -0.58 -21.49
C PHE A 43 -6.12 -1.89 -20.76
N ALA A 44 -7.00 -2.89 -20.79
CA ALA A 44 -6.70 -4.21 -20.27
C ALA A 44 -5.77 -4.98 -21.23
N LYS A 45 -4.92 -5.84 -20.63
CA LYS A 45 -4.00 -6.71 -21.38
C LYS A 45 -4.05 -8.10 -20.79
N VAL A 46 -4.07 -9.14 -21.65
CA VAL A 46 -3.80 -10.50 -21.22
C VAL A 46 -2.36 -10.56 -20.71
N ILE A 47 -2.17 -11.21 -19.57
CA ILE A 47 -0.88 -11.27 -18.87
C ILE A 47 -0.27 -12.66 -18.98
N ASP A 48 1.06 -12.71 -18.91
CA ASP A 48 1.86 -13.92 -18.93
C ASP A 48 2.48 -14.25 -17.56
N ASP A 49 3.29 -15.31 -17.51
CA ASP A 49 3.92 -15.84 -16.30
C ASP A 49 4.87 -14.85 -15.59
N SER A 50 5.29 -13.80 -16.25
CA SER A 50 6.11 -12.75 -15.63
C SER A 50 5.31 -11.82 -14.71
N HIS A 51 3.98 -11.80 -14.84
CA HIS A 51 3.12 -10.90 -14.07
C HIS A 51 2.73 -11.52 -12.71
N PRO A 52 2.94 -10.83 -11.57
CA PRO A 52 2.71 -11.38 -10.23
C PRO A 52 1.26 -11.82 -9.97
N SER A 53 0.29 -11.22 -10.65
CA SER A 53 -1.12 -11.62 -10.54
C SER A 53 -1.38 -13.02 -11.10
N LEU A 54 -0.72 -13.43 -12.19
CA LEU A 54 -0.96 -14.74 -12.79
C LEU A 54 -0.43 -15.86 -11.91
N ALA A 55 0.79 -15.71 -11.36
CA ALA A 55 1.33 -16.65 -10.39
C ALA A 55 0.42 -16.80 -9.16
N ALA A 56 -0.08 -15.67 -8.64
CA ALA A 56 -0.99 -15.66 -7.50
C ALA A 56 -2.36 -16.31 -7.82
N PHE A 57 -2.89 -16.08 -9.01
CA PHE A 57 -4.13 -16.68 -9.49
C PHE A 57 -4.03 -18.21 -9.55
N ARG A 58 -2.96 -18.71 -10.16
CA ARG A 58 -2.69 -20.17 -10.24
C ARG A 58 -2.45 -20.78 -8.87
N HIS A 59 -1.71 -20.10 -7.99
CA HIS A 59 -1.46 -20.52 -6.62
C HIS A 59 -2.75 -20.71 -5.81
N ALA A 60 -3.76 -19.87 -6.05
CA ALA A 60 -5.07 -19.98 -5.43
C ALA A 60 -6.01 -20.98 -6.12
N GLY A 61 -5.54 -21.71 -7.14
CA GLY A 61 -6.28 -22.74 -7.87
C GLY A 61 -7.06 -22.23 -9.07
N GLY A 62 -6.79 -21.01 -9.53
CA GLY A 62 -7.36 -20.46 -10.76
C GLY A 62 -6.77 -21.10 -12.03
N THR A 63 -7.57 -21.20 -13.09
CA THR A 63 -7.23 -21.80 -14.37
C THR A 63 -7.66 -20.92 -15.54
N GLY A 64 -6.96 -21.06 -16.68
CA GLY A 64 -7.21 -20.28 -17.89
C GLY A 64 -6.43 -18.98 -17.93
N ASP A 65 -6.71 -18.19 -18.97
CA ASP A 65 -6.08 -16.92 -19.21
C ASP A 65 -6.80 -15.80 -18.46
N VAL A 66 -6.06 -14.77 -18.12
CA VAL A 66 -6.55 -13.63 -17.37
C VAL A 66 -6.01 -12.33 -17.94
N TRP A 67 -6.76 -11.27 -17.78
CA TRP A 67 -6.36 -9.92 -18.14
C TRP A 67 -6.19 -9.03 -16.90
N VAL A 68 -5.34 -8.03 -17.02
CA VAL A 68 -5.12 -6.99 -16.01
C VAL A 68 -5.15 -5.61 -16.66
N ARG A 69 -5.75 -4.64 -15.94
CA ARG A 69 -5.48 -3.21 -16.15
C ARG A 69 -5.14 -2.55 -14.82
N SER A 70 -4.20 -1.64 -14.81
CA SER A 70 -3.75 -0.98 -13.59
C SER A 70 -3.31 0.45 -13.87
N VAL A 71 -3.70 1.35 -12.97
CA VAL A 71 -3.18 2.72 -12.91
C VAL A 71 -2.18 2.90 -11.76
N ILE A 72 -1.85 1.83 -11.04
CA ILE A 72 -0.90 1.86 -9.92
C ILE A 72 0.53 1.92 -10.47
N PRO A 73 1.32 2.95 -10.15
CA PRO A 73 2.72 3.04 -10.57
C PRO A 73 3.57 1.90 -10.00
N MET A 74 4.26 1.17 -10.90
CA MET A 74 5.10 0.02 -10.52
C MET A 74 6.43 0.47 -9.90
N GLY A 75 6.89 -0.22 -8.84
CA GLY A 75 8.20 0.03 -8.23
C GLY A 75 8.34 1.38 -7.53
N ARG A 76 7.22 1.98 -7.09
CA ARG A 76 7.19 3.33 -6.52
C ARG A 76 6.60 3.41 -5.11
N GLY A 77 6.50 2.30 -4.40
CA GLY A 77 6.02 2.30 -3.00
C GLY A 77 4.52 2.52 -2.86
N LEU A 78 3.73 2.23 -3.90
CA LEU A 78 2.26 2.33 -3.90
C LEU A 78 1.57 0.95 -3.90
N GLY A 79 2.28 -0.09 -3.48
CA GLY A 79 1.70 -1.42 -3.24
C GLY A 79 1.25 -2.16 -4.49
N PHE A 80 1.81 -1.87 -5.69
CA PHE A 80 1.45 -2.59 -6.93
C PHE A 80 1.58 -4.09 -6.78
N SER A 81 2.69 -4.59 -6.22
CA SER A 81 2.95 -6.02 -6.04
C SER A 81 1.92 -6.68 -5.14
N GLY A 82 1.64 -6.09 -3.97
CA GLY A 82 0.63 -6.56 -3.04
C GLY A 82 -0.77 -6.58 -3.68
N ALA A 83 -1.17 -5.49 -4.35
CA ALA A 83 -2.45 -5.42 -5.05
C ALA A 83 -2.57 -6.48 -6.16
N ALA A 84 -1.48 -6.71 -6.93
CA ALA A 84 -1.45 -7.71 -7.98
C ALA A 84 -1.62 -9.14 -7.43
N ARG A 85 -0.94 -9.46 -6.33
CA ARG A 85 -1.06 -10.77 -5.67
C ARG A 85 -2.42 -10.98 -5.03
N VAL A 86 -2.94 -9.97 -4.35
CA VAL A 86 -4.32 -10.02 -3.81
C VAL A 86 -5.34 -10.23 -4.93
N ALA A 87 -5.21 -9.51 -6.06
CA ALA A 87 -6.11 -9.68 -7.19
C ALA A 87 -6.08 -11.12 -7.73
N GLY A 88 -4.88 -11.68 -7.92
CA GLY A 88 -4.72 -13.06 -8.37
C GLY A 88 -5.31 -14.07 -7.40
N VAL A 89 -4.96 -13.97 -6.10
CA VAL A 89 -5.47 -14.88 -5.07
C VAL A 89 -7.00 -14.81 -4.97
N VAL A 90 -7.57 -13.62 -4.90
CA VAL A 90 -9.03 -13.44 -4.78
C VAL A 90 -9.76 -13.96 -6.01
N LEU A 91 -9.25 -13.68 -7.23
CA LEU A 91 -9.88 -14.15 -8.46
C LEU A 91 -9.81 -15.67 -8.60
N GLY A 92 -8.63 -16.28 -8.32
CA GLY A 92 -8.44 -17.73 -8.40
C GLY A 92 -9.28 -18.47 -7.37
N HIS A 93 -9.31 -17.98 -6.13
CA HIS A 93 -10.16 -18.53 -5.08
C HIS A 93 -11.66 -18.43 -5.45
N ALA A 94 -12.10 -17.27 -5.93
CA ALA A 94 -13.49 -17.08 -6.34
C ALA A 94 -13.89 -17.96 -7.53
N GLN A 95 -12.98 -18.22 -8.48
CA GLN A 95 -13.22 -19.14 -9.58
C GLN A 95 -13.39 -20.59 -9.09
N ARG A 96 -12.57 -21.01 -8.14
CA ARG A 96 -12.57 -22.37 -7.58
C ARG A 96 -13.75 -22.63 -6.63
N SER A 97 -14.01 -21.69 -5.72
CA SER A 97 -14.87 -21.88 -4.54
C SER A 97 -16.15 -21.04 -4.55
N GLY A 98 -16.32 -20.18 -5.56
CA GLY A 98 -17.43 -19.23 -5.62
C GLY A 98 -17.12 -17.92 -4.87
N LYS A 99 -17.70 -16.81 -5.34
CA LYS A 99 -17.50 -15.49 -4.74
C LYS A 99 -18.11 -15.36 -3.34
N GLU A 100 -19.05 -16.21 -3.00
CA GLU A 100 -19.75 -16.24 -1.71
C GLU A 100 -18.82 -16.67 -0.57
N SER A 101 -17.77 -17.43 -0.88
CA SER A 101 -16.77 -17.90 0.11
C SER A 101 -15.79 -16.81 0.55
N LEU A 102 -15.60 -15.73 -0.22
CA LEU A 102 -14.54 -14.75 -0.02
C LEU A 102 -14.54 -14.11 1.37
N ILE A 103 -15.70 -13.88 1.97
CA ILE A 103 -15.82 -13.29 3.31
C ILE A 103 -15.42 -14.31 4.37
N ALA A 104 -15.91 -15.55 4.26
CA ALA A 104 -15.62 -16.63 5.20
C ALA A 104 -14.13 -17.02 5.15
N ASP A 105 -13.54 -17.03 3.95
CA ASP A 105 -12.18 -17.48 3.70
C ASP A 105 -11.14 -16.35 3.76
N ARG A 106 -11.51 -15.17 4.30
CA ARG A 106 -10.62 -13.98 4.33
C ARG A 106 -9.24 -14.26 4.94
N ARG A 107 -9.16 -15.10 5.98
CA ARG A 107 -7.87 -15.48 6.59
C ARG A 107 -7.00 -16.26 5.61
N GLU A 108 -7.58 -17.16 4.87
CA GLU A 108 -6.88 -17.95 3.84
C GLU A 108 -6.39 -17.05 2.69
N LEU A 109 -7.23 -16.12 2.22
CA LEU A 109 -6.84 -15.14 1.21
C LEU A 109 -5.68 -14.26 1.68
N LEU A 110 -5.71 -13.81 2.94
CA LEU A 110 -4.61 -13.05 3.55
C LEU A 110 -3.34 -13.89 3.61
N ARG A 111 -3.43 -15.14 4.08
CA ARG A 111 -2.30 -16.05 4.20
C ARG A 111 -1.64 -16.29 2.84
N LEU A 112 -2.39 -16.72 1.83
CA LEU A 112 -1.88 -16.99 0.48
C LEU A 112 -1.23 -15.75 -0.14
N SER A 113 -1.87 -14.59 0.00
CA SER A 113 -1.33 -13.34 -0.55
C SER A 113 -0.06 -12.90 0.18
N THR A 114 0.00 -13.08 1.51
CA THR A 114 1.18 -12.72 2.34
C THR A 114 2.35 -13.66 2.08
N GLU A 115 2.12 -14.96 1.89
CA GLU A 115 3.16 -15.92 1.50
C GLU A 115 3.86 -15.53 0.21
N LEU A 116 3.11 -15.02 -0.75
CA LEU A 116 3.65 -14.58 -2.03
C LEU A 116 4.35 -13.21 -1.94
N GLU A 117 3.87 -12.29 -1.09
CA GLU A 117 4.42 -10.93 -0.95
C GLU A 117 5.59 -10.88 0.03
N GLY A 118 5.58 -11.71 1.06
CA GLY A 118 6.58 -11.77 2.11
C GLY A 118 6.28 -10.87 3.32
N HIS A 119 5.29 -9.96 3.23
CA HIS A 119 4.86 -9.08 4.33
C HIS A 119 3.39 -8.69 4.18
N PRO A 120 2.65 -8.50 5.30
CA PRO A 120 1.19 -8.37 5.27
C PRO A 120 0.64 -6.95 5.12
N ASP A 121 1.43 -5.91 5.26
CA ASP A 121 1.01 -4.50 5.34
C ASP A 121 0.26 -4.03 4.08
N ASN A 122 0.89 -4.15 2.89
CA ASN A 122 0.25 -3.84 1.61
C ASN A 122 -0.90 -4.80 1.31
N VAL A 123 -0.70 -6.09 1.58
CA VAL A 123 -1.69 -7.15 1.34
C VAL A 123 -2.95 -6.91 2.17
N GLY A 124 -2.80 -6.65 3.46
CA GLY A 124 -3.93 -6.37 4.37
C GLY A 124 -4.76 -5.19 3.89
N ALA A 125 -4.10 -4.07 3.56
CA ALA A 125 -4.77 -2.88 3.05
C ALA A 125 -5.47 -3.14 1.70
N SER A 126 -4.82 -3.82 0.76
CA SER A 126 -5.37 -4.14 -0.55
C SER A 126 -6.53 -5.14 -0.48
N LEU A 127 -6.52 -6.07 0.49
CA LEU A 127 -7.57 -7.08 0.67
C LEU A 127 -8.81 -6.54 1.39
N VAL A 128 -8.61 -5.73 2.45
CA VAL A 128 -9.69 -5.32 3.38
C VAL A 128 -10.15 -3.89 3.13
N GLY A 129 -9.28 -3.06 2.56
CA GLY A 129 -9.54 -1.64 2.35
C GLY A 129 -9.41 -0.80 3.62
N GLY A 130 -9.27 0.52 3.45
CA GLY A 130 -9.10 1.47 4.55
C GLY A 130 -7.72 1.39 5.20
N VAL A 131 -7.58 1.83 6.44
CA VAL A 131 -6.36 1.67 7.23
C VAL A 131 -6.40 0.33 7.94
N THR A 132 -5.31 -0.42 7.90
CA THR A 132 -5.25 -1.77 8.46
C THR A 132 -4.00 -1.97 9.31
N ALA A 133 -4.16 -2.78 10.34
CA ALA A 133 -3.08 -3.38 11.09
C ALA A 133 -3.08 -4.90 10.86
N SER A 134 -1.91 -5.45 10.55
CA SER A 134 -1.74 -6.86 10.20
C SER A 134 -0.60 -7.48 11.01
N ALA A 135 -0.84 -8.61 11.62
CA ALA A 135 0.18 -9.39 12.33
C ALA A 135 -0.29 -10.83 12.54
N GLY A 136 0.64 -11.80 12.56
CA GLY A 136 0.33 -13.19 12.91
C GLY A 136 -0.73 -13.86 12.04
N GLY A 137 -0.86 -13.46 10.77
CA GLY A 137 -1.90 -13.98 9.86
C GLY A 137 -3.29 -13.36 10.03
N GLU A 138 -3.40 -12.32 10.84
CA GLU A 138 -4.63 -11.55 11.05
C GLU A 138 -4.53 -10.15 10.45
N VAL A 139 -5.66 -9.60 10.06
CA VAL A 139 -5.81 -8.21 9.63
C VAL A 139 -7.04 -7.58 10.25
N VAL A 140 -6.88 -6.38 10.78
CA VAL A 140 -7.98 -5.58 11.33
C VAL A 140 -8.02 -4.24 10.61
N LYS A 141 -9.21 -3.86 10.15
CA LYS A 141 -9.47 -2.52 9.60
C LYS A 141 -9.74 -1.56 10.76
N LEU A 142 -9.01 -0.45 10.79
CA LEU A 142 -9.25 0.61 11.76
C LEU A 142 -10.39 1.53 11.31
N PRO A 143 -11.27 1.93 12.22
CA PRO A 143 -12.10 3.11 12.00
C PRO A 143 -11.21 4.36 11.96
N LEU A 144 -11.50 5.28 11.06
CA LEU A 144 -10.88 6.61 11.07
C LEU A 144 -11.85 7.60 11.70
N GLY A 145 -11.40 8.32 12.74
CA GLY A 145 -12.17 9.39 13.38
C GLY A 145 -12.18 10.71 12.61
N PHE A 146 -11.60 10.74 11.40
CA PHE A 146 -11.55 11.91 10.51
C PHE A 146 -11.62 11.46 9.04
N ASP A 147 -11.85 12.41 8.14
CA ASP A 147 -11.95 12.18 6.70
C ASP A 147 -10.82 12.93 5.95
N PRO A 148 -9.65 12.30 5.74
CA PRO A 148 -8.48 12.93 5.18
C PRO A 148 -8.51 12.97 3.65
N ALA A 149 -7.71 13.87 3.07
CA ALA A 149 -7.10 13.65 1.77
C ALA A 149 -5.73 12.98 1.92
N PHE A 150 -5.41 12.12 0.98
CA PHE A 150 -4.07 11.53 0.82
C PHE A 150 -3.43 12.08 -0.45
N ILE A 151 -2.25 12.67 -0.31
CA ILE A 151 -1.42 13.09 -1.43
C ILE A 151 -0.26 12.12 -1.57
N ALA A 152 -0.09 11.52 -2.73
CA ALA A 152 1.09 10.77 -3.09
C ALA A 152 2.03 11.64 -3.92
N TRP A 153 3.18 12.02 -3.39
CA TRP A 153 4.24 12.60 -4.18
C TRP A 153 5.08 11.46 -4.78
N VAL A 154 4.94 11.23 -6.10
CA VAL A 154 5.48 10.07 -6.79
C VAL A 154 6.61 10.50 -7.73
N PRO A 155 7.90 10.22 -7.41
CA PRO A 155 9.02 10.55 -8.28
C PRO A 155 9.10 9.59 -9.49
N GLU A 156 9.85 9.97 -10.51
CA GLU A 156 10.10 9.12 -11.69
C GLU A 156 10.99 7.92 -11.40
N THR A 157 11.83 8.03 -10.37
CA THR A 157 12.73 6.94 -9.95
C THR A 157 11.96 5.76 -9.40
N GLN A 158 12.51 4.56 -9.56
CA GLN A 158 11.98 3.33 -9.00
C GLN A 158 12.91 2.80 -7.91
N THR A 159 12.34 2.09 -6.94
CA THR A 159 13.09 1.43 -5.86
C THR A 159 12.75 -0.05 -5.83
N SER A 160 13.77 -0.91 -5.71
CA SER A 160 13.55 -2.31 -5.41
C SER A 160 13.26 -2.49 -3.92
N THR A 161 12.18 -3.19 -3.60
CA THR A 161 11.81 -3.51 -2.21
C THR A 161 12.90 -4.31 -1.52
N GLU A 162 13.53 -5.26 -2.22
CA GLU A 162 14.63 -6.07 -1.71
C GLU A 162 15.84 -5.21 -1.31
N LYS A 163 16.30 -4.32 -2.22
CA LYS A 163 17.41 -3.40 -1.93
C LYS A 163 17.08 -2.46 -0.78
N SER A 164 15.85 -1.95 -0.72
CA SER A 164 15.38 -1.07 0.34
C SER A 164 15.33 -1.79 1.70
N ARG A 165 15.01 -3.07 1.72
CA ARG A 165 14.96 -3.90 2.93
C ARG A 165 16.36 -4.27 3.42
N THR A 166 17.27 -4.66 2.54
CA THR A 166 18.66 -5.02 2.89
C THR A 166 19.47 -3.82 3.39
N ALA A 167 19.06 -2.60 3.11
CA ALA A 167 19.70 -1.40 3.64
C ALA A 167 19.39 -1.16 5.14
N ILE A 168 18.34 -1.78 5.68
CA ILE A 168 17.99 -1.66 7.11
C ILE A 168 18.96 -2.50 7.93
N ALA A 169 19.45 -1.95 9.05
CA ALA A 169 20.39 -2.65 9.92
C ALA A 169 19.80 -3.97 10.43
N SER A 170 20.64 -5.00 10.49
CA SER A 170 20.24 -6.33 10.97
C SER A 170 19.96 -6.35 12.49
N SER A 171 20.42 -5.34 13.23
CA SER A 171 20.11 -5.15 14.66
C SER A 171 19.68 -3.71 14.89
N ILE A 172 18.57 -3.54 15.62
CA ILE A 172 18.02 -2.23 15.96
C ILE A 172 18.21 -2.03 17.48
N PRO A 173 18.71 -0.85 17.91
CA PRO A 173 18.78 -0.52 19.33
C PRO A 173 17.43 -0.63 20.02
N LEU A 174 17.40 -1.21 21.24
CA LEU A 174 16.14 -1.38 21.99
C LEU A 174 15.39 -0.05 22.18
N THR A 175 16.12 1.06 22.35
CA THR A 175 15.53 2.40 22.45
C THR A 175 14.72 2.78 21.22
N ASP A 176 15.18 2.42 20.01
CA ASP A 176 14.50 2.73 18.76
C ASP A 176 13.33 1.76 18.52
N VAL A 177 13.46 0.50 18.92
CA VAL A 177 12.33 -0.45 18.92
C VAL A 177 11.21 0.05 19.83
N VAL A 178 11.52 0.47 21.07
CA VAL A 178 10.53 1.02 22.03
C VAL A 178 9.91 2.31 21.48
N PHE A 179 10.71 3.17 20.84
CA PHE A 179 10.22 4.38 20.17
C PHE A 179 9.16 4.01 19.11
N ASN A 180 9.48 3.09 18.20
CA ASN A 180 8.56 2.69 17.13
C ASN A 180 7.31 2.00 17.66
N ILE A 181 7.41 1.14 18.67
CA ILE A 181 6.24 0.51 19.31
C ILE A 181 5.30 1.59 19.86
N GLY A 182 5.84 2.56 20.61
CA GLY A 182 5.06 3.66 21.18
C GLY A 182 4.40 4.53 20.12
N HIS A 183 5.13 4.90 19.06
CA HIS A 183 4.61 5.73 17.97
C HIS A 183 3.58 4.97 17.12
N THR A 184 3.76 3.67 16.89
CA THR A 184 2.75 2.82 16.23
C THR A 184 1.45 2.79 17.03
N ALA A 185 1.52 2.58 18.35
CA ALA A 185 0.36 2.58 19.22
C ALA A 185 -0.34 3.96 19.25
N LEU A 186 0.46 5.05 19.33
CA LEU A 186 -0.06 6.42 19.29
C LEU A 186 -0.76 6.73 17.96
N LEU A 187 -0.16 6.31 16.83
CA LEU A 187 -0.74 6.51 15.50
C LEU A 187 -2.10 5.81 15.37
N MET A 188 -2.21 4.56 15.83
CA MET A 188 -3.46 3.81 15.79
C MET A 188 -4.52 4.44 16.68
N ALA A 189 -4.16 4.88 17.87
CA ALA A 189 -5.07 5.57 18.80
C ALA A 189 -5.54 6.91 18.19
N ALA A 190 -4.64 7.69 17.60
CA ALA A 190 -4.96 8.96 16.95
C ALA A 190 -5.90 8.79 15.75
N PHE A 191 -5.67 7.79 14.92
CA PHE A 191 -6.56 7.47 13.80
C PHE A 191 -7.97 7.11 14.29
N ALA A 192 -8.08 6.26 15.29
CA ALA A 192 -9.38 5.84 15.84
C ALA A 192 -10.12 6.97 16.56
N ALA A 193 -9.38 7.79 17.33
CA ALA A 193 -9.96 8.91 18.07
C ALA A 193 -10.25 10.17 17.22
N GLY A 194 -9.67 10.26 16.02
CA GLY A 194 -9.75 11.47 15.20
C GLY A 194 -8.84 12.60 15.67
N ASP A 195 -7.78 12.28 16.46
CA ASP A 195 -6.86 13.29 16.98
C ASP A 195 -5.77 13.63 15.94
N ILE A 196 -6.06 14.60 15.10
CA ILE A 196 -5.14 15.08 14.07
C ILE A 196 -3.92 15.82 14.62
N ALA A 197 -4.00 16.36 15.83
CA ALA A 197 -2.94 17.19 16.40
C ALA A 197 -1.66 16.40 16.71
N VAL A 198 -1.80 15.10 17.00
CA VAL A 198 -0.67 14.23 17.34
C VAL A 198 -0.11 13.45 16.14
N LEU A 199 -0.76 13.49 14.96
CA LEU A 199 -0.36 12.66 13.80
C LEU A 199 1.08 12.92 13.36
N ARG A 200 1.53 14.18 13.40
CA ARG A 200 2.90 14.54 13.02
C ARG A 200 3.96 13.91 13.94
N GLU A 201 3.66 13.82 15.22
CA GLU A 201 4.51 13.09 16.17
C GLU A 201 4.39 11.59 15.95
N ALA A 202 3.15 11.09 15.85
CA ALA A 202 2.85 9.68 15.76
C ALA A 202 3.43 8.97 14.52
N THR A 203 3.68 9.71 13.41
CA THR A 203 4.28 9.16 12.19
C THR A 203 5.81 9.16 12.18
N LYS A 204 6.48 9.60 13.25
CA LYS A 204 7.94 9.50 13.36
C LYS A 204 8.39 8.04 13.45
N ASP A 205 9.55 7.77 12.84
CA ASP A 205 10.14 6.44 12.76
C ASP A 205 11.66 6.53 13.04
N ARG A 206 12.21 5.49 13.65
CA ARG A 206 13.65 5.35 13.89
C ARG A 206 14.23 4.05 13.35
N MET A 207 13.47 3.30 12.55
CA MET A 207 13.89 2.00 12.07
C MET A 207 14.25 1.99 10.58
N HIS A 208 13.47 2.63 9.73
CA HIS A 208 13.61 2.42 8.30
C HIS A 208 13.63 3.68 7.43
N GLN A 209 12.95 4.77 7.83
CA GLN A 209 12.74 5.92 6.94
C GLN A 209 14.06 6.65 6.64
N ASP A 210 14.89 6.92 7.66
CA ASP A 210 16.12 7.68 7.49
C ASP A 210 17.09 7.00 6.52
N VAL A 211 17.26 5.68 6.67
CA VAL A 211 18.12 4.87 5.78
C VAL A 211 17.61 4.91 4.34
N ARG A 212 16.30 4.82 4.16
CA ARG A 212 15.66 4.86 2.84
C ARG A 212 15.70 6.25 2.21
N PHE A 213 15.51 7.29 3.00
CA PHE A 213 15.66 8.68 2.55
C PHE A 213 17.10 9.00 2.14
N ALA A 214 18.10 8.46 2.81
CA ALA A 214 19.49 8.61 2.39
C ALA A 214 19.75 8.06 0.97
N ALA A 215 19.03 7.00 0.57
CA ALA A 215 19.07 6.46 -0.78
C ALA A 215 18.16 7.21 -1.78
N SER A 216 17.29 8.09 -1.31
CA SER A 216 16.31 8.84 -2.13
C SER A 216 16.22 10.30 -1.70
N PRO A 217 17.25 11.14 -1.95
CA PRO A 217 17.32 12.54 -1.49
C PRO A 217 16.10 13.39 -1.92
N ASN A 218 15.62 13.23 -3.15
CA ASN A 218 14.45 13.96 -3.65
C ASN A 218 13.19 13.63 -2.82
N SER A 219 13.04 12.39 -2.39
CA SER A 219 11.92 11.97 -1.51
C SER A 219 12.07 12.58 -0.12
N HIS A 220 13.30 12.68 0.39
CA HIS A 220 13.57 13.35 1.66
C HIS A 220 13.22 14.84 1.59
N ASP A 221 13.55 15.50 0.48
CA ASP A 221 13.21 16.92 0.29
C ASP A 221 11.70 17.12 0.16
N ALA A 222 10.99 16.22 -0.55
CA ALA A 222 9.54 16.24 -0.61
C ALA A 222 8.88 16.00 0.76
N PHE A 223 9.42 15.08 1.56
CA PHE A 223 8.98 14.83 2.93
C PHE A 223 9.15 16.07 3.82
N LYS A 224 10.30 16.71 3.79
CA LYS A 224 10.54 17.97 4.53
C LYS A 224 9.63 19.10 4.06
N ALA A 225 9.46 19.25 2.74
CA ALA A 225 8.54 20.23 2.17
C ALA A 225 7.10 20.01 2.62
N ALA A 226 6.62 18.75 2.64
CA ALA A 226 5.29 18.42 3.14
C ALA A 226 5.10 18.81 4.60
N LEU A 227 6.08 18.51 5.46
CA LEU A 227 6.06 18.87 6.89
C LEU A 227 6.20 20.39 7.14
N ALA A 228 6.69 21.17 6.18
CA ALA A 228 6.71 22.64 6.25
C ALA A 228 5.35 23.29 5.90
N THR A 229 4.37 22.50 5.48
CA THR A 229 2.99 22.94 5.20
C THR A 229 2.04 22.67 6.38
N ASP A 230 0.74 22.92 6.16
CA ASP A 230 -0.34 22.56 7.10
C ASP A 230 -0.73 21.06 6.99
N ALA A 231 0.08 20.23 6.34
CA ALA A 231 -0.15 18.79 6.32
C ALA A 231 -0.14 18.24 7.76
N TRP A 232 -1.05 17.34 8.03
CA TRP A 232 -1.15 16.70 9.35
C TRP A 232 0.06 15.83 9.64
N CYS A 233 0.48 15.05 8.66
CA CYS A 233 1.69 14.23 8.72
C CYS A 233 2.14 13.80 7.31
N ALA A 234 3.35 13.23 7.25
CA ALA A 234 3.91 12.63 6.05
C ALA A 234 4.80 11.46 6.41
N TRP A 235 5.00 10.52 5.48
CA TRP A 235 5.89 9.37 5.62
C TRP A 235 6.39 8.85 4.28
N LEU A 236 7.41 8.01 4.30
CA LEU A 236 7.85 7.26 3.13
C LEU A 236 6.91 6.08 2.90
N SER A 237 6.21 6.06 1.78
CA SER A 237 5.24 5.02 1.45
C SER A 237 5.90 3.70 1.09
N GLY A 238 5.69 2.68 1.90
CA GLY A 238 6.28 1.36 1.74
C GLY A 238 7.81 1.40 1.70
N SER A 239 8.41 0.81 0.67
CA SER A 239 9.86 0.86 0.42
C SER A 239 10.32 2.20 -0.20
N GLY A 240 9.40 3.10 -0.49
CA GLY A 240 9.64 4.32 -1.25
C GLY A 240 9.68 4.06 -2.78
N PRO A 241 10.04 5.06 -3.57
CA PRO A 241 10.44 6.43 -3.20
C PRO A 241 9.26 7.41 -3.00
N THR A 242 8.01 6.99 -3.10
CA THR A 242 6.84 7.85 -2.88
C THR A 242 6.78 8.37 -1.45
N VAL A 243 6.40 9.63 -1.30
CA VAL A 243 6.04 10.24 -0.02
C VAL A 243 4.52 10.36 0.07
N GLY A 244 3.95 9.75 1.11
CA GLY A 244 2.54 9.90 1.46
C GLY A 244 2.34 11.08 2.40
N VAL A 245 1.28 11.87 2.19
CA VAL A 245 0.95 13.04 3.00
C VAL A 245 -0.53 13.01 3.34
N LEU A 246 -0.89 13.20 4.60
CA LEU A 246 -2.29 13.39 5.02
C LEU A 246 -2.56 14.86 5.34
N CYS A 247 -3.72 15.33 4.91
CA CYS A 247 -4.17 16.70 5.17
C CYS A 247 -5.70 16.81 5.13
N ALA A 248 -6.24 17.97 5.42
CA ALA A 248 -7.64 18.28 5.16
C ALA A 248 -7.92 18.28 3.65
N LYS A 249 -9.09 17.78 3.24
CA LYS A 249 -9.50 17.75 1.82
C LYS A 249 -9.44 19.10 1.15
N ALA A 250 -9.84 20.16 1.87
CA ALA A 250 -9.82 21.54 1.35
C ALA A 250 -8.41 22.05 1.03
N ASP A 251 -7.39 21.51 1.69
CA ASP A 251 -5.98 21.93 1.54
C ASP A 251 -5.20 21.10 0.54
N ALA A 252 -5.72 19.96 0.09
CA ALA A 252 -4.98 18.97 -0.68
C ALA A 252 -4.33 19.54 -1.95
N ALA A 253 -5.09 20.27 -2.77
CA ALA A 253 -4.56 20.87 -4.00
C ALA A 253 -3.51 21.95 -3.72
N ARG A 254 -3.69 22.76 -2.67
CA ARG A 254 -2.72 23.78 -2.24
C ARG A 254 -1.43 23.14 -1.76
N ILE A 255 -1.50 22.13 -0.89
CA ILE A 255 -0.34 21.42 -0.37
C ILE A 255 0.40 20.70 -1.50
N ALA A 256 -0.32 19.98 -2.37
CA ALA A 256 0.29 19.33 -3.53
C ALA A 256 1.06 20.32 -4.43
N GLY A 257 0.54 21.53 -4.60
CA GLY A 257 1.20 22.60 -5.37
C GLY A 257 2.48 23.14 -4.74
N LEU A 258 2.68 22.96 -3.43
CA LEU A 258 3.87 23.39 -2.69
C LEU A 258 4.99 22.32 -2.66
N LEU A 259 4.67 21.07 -3.03
CA LEU A 259 5.68 20.01 -3.07
C LEU A 259 6.63 20.20 -4.26
N PRO A 260 7.89 19.68 -4.17
CA PRO A 260 8.87 19.80 -5.25
C PRO A 260 8.33 19.25 -6.57
N LYS A 261 8.61 19.96 -7.68
CA LYS A 261 8.16 19.57 -9.03
C LYS A 261 9.22 18.79 -9.82
N SER A 262 10.32 18.40 -9.20
CA SER A 262 11.43 17.68 -9.84
C SER A 262 11.04 16.24 -10.21
N GLY A 263 10.48 16.05 -11.41
CA GLY A 263 10.16 14.72 -11.95
C GLY A 263 9.11 13.95 -11.15
N ALA A 264 8.19 14.65 -10.49
CA ALA A 264 7.15 14.05 -9.69
C ALA A 264 5.76 14.59 -10.02
N SER A 265 4.78 13.69 -10.03
CA SER A 265 3.37 14.07 -10.18
C SER A 265 2.65 13.76 -8.87
N PRO A 266 2.15 14.76 -8.13
CA PRO A 266 1.27 14.51 -7.01
C PRO A 266 -0.05 13.88 -7.50
N ILE A 267 -0.45 12.79 -6.86
CA ILE A 267 -1.75 12.13 -7.04
C ILE A 267 -2.60 12.49 -5.83
N LEU A 268 -3.78 13.02 -6.08
CA LEU A 268 -4.75 13.40 -5.07
C LEU A 268 -5.83 12.32 -4.91
#